data_e1f55f39dd30238b91bf948cf69384d2
#
_entry.id   e1f55f39dd30238b91bf948cf69384d2
#
_cell.length_a   1.000
_cell.length_b   1.000
_cell.length_c   1.000
_cell.angle_alpha   90.00
_cell.angle_beta   90.00
_cell.angle_gamma   90.00
#
_symmetry.space_group_name_H-M   'P 1'
#
loop_
_entity.id
_entity.type
_entity.pdbx_description
1 polymer ?
#
loop_
_entity_poly.entity_id
_entity_poly.type
_entity_poly.pdbx_seq_one_letter_code
_entity_poly.pdbx_strand_id
1 'polypeptide(L)'
;MKVINLLVISDEPISRLALKHLLASESGFEVKGDGGSKDAVQLASKLKPDVIIVLAEGARPGCVQLISFIRKEAPRSGIAILGRETHHAYLGLLLSAGVLGYVLPTASPRELFSAIRAASRGHRFIDRTLSNELFELLARQAEPGTKVLSQREQQVLKLLAYGHTLVEIASRLKISRKSIETYKARIREKLGLHTRAEIVRYALETGILNGQTRQAS
;
A
#
# COMPACT_ATOMS: atom_id res chain seq x y z
N MET A 1 -3.73 -31.53 -1.58
CA MET A 1 -3.79 -30.11 -1.13
C MET A 1 -4.36 -29.28 -2.27
N LYS A 2 -5.20 -28.26 -1.99
CA LYS A 2 -5.70 -27.36 -3.04
C LYS A 2 -4.51 -26.53 -3.55
N VAL A 3 -4.30 -26.50 -4.86
CA VAL A 3 -3.31 -25.62 -5.51
C VAL A 3 -3.75 -24.16 -5.37
N ILE A 4 -2.83 -23.29 -5.00
CA ILE A 4 -3.05 -21.85 -4.87
C ILE A 4 -2.64 -21.18 -6.17
N ASN A 5 -3.60 -20.56 -6.86
CA ASN A 5 -3.36 -19.83 -8.10
C ASN A 5 -2.81 -18.43 -7.79
N LEU A 6 -1.70 -18.09 -8.41
CA LEU A 6 -0.94 -16.87 -8.15
C LEU A 6 -0.92 -15.95 -9.36
N LEU A 7 -0.96 -14.64 -9.09
CA LEU A 7 -0.64 -13.59 -10.04
C LEU A 7 0.56 -12.81 -9.51
N VAL A 8 1.61 -12.64 -10.32
CA VAL A 8 2.83 -11.91 -9.95
C VAL A 8 2.86 -10.55 -10.63
N ILE A 9 2.97 -9.48 -9.84
CA ILE A 9 3.03 -8.10 -10.32
C ILE A 9 4.37 -7.48 -9.96
N SER A 10 5.12 -7.03 -10.97
CA SER A 10 6.36 -6.28 -10.82
C SER A 10 6.65 -5.48 -12.08
N ASP A 11 7.09 -4.25 -11.93
CA ASP A 11 7.56 -3.43 -13.04
C ASP A 11 8.98 -3.80 -13.49
N GLU A 12 9.67 -4.68 -12.72
CA GLU A 12 11.00 -5.20 -13.03
C GLU A 12 10.93 -6.59 -13.67
N PRO A 13 11.23 -6.71 -14.96
CA PRO A 13 11.10 -7.99 -15.67
C PRO A 13 11.94 -9.12 -15.08
N ILE A 14 13.20 -8.82 -14.66
CA ILE A 14 14.11 -9.84 -14.10
C ILE A 14 13.62 -10.31 -12.74
N SER A 15 13.27 -9.40 -11.84
CA SER A 15 12.73 -9.71 -10.51
C SER A 15 11.42 -10.52 -10.62
N ARG A 16 10.56 -10.14 -11.57
CA ARG A 16 9.31 -10.86 -11.88
C ARG A 16 9.57 -12.29 -12.33
N LEU A 17 10.51 -12.48 -13.26
CA LEU A 17 10.89 -13.82 -13.76
C LEU A 17 11.48 -14.68 -12.64
N ALA A 18 12.40 -14.12 -11.85
CA ALA A 18 13.03 -14.82 -10.74
C ALA A 18 11.98 -15.29 -9.71
N LEU A 19 11.05 -14.40 -9.36
CA LEU A 19 9.97 -14.76 -8.42
C LEU A 19 9.05 -15.84 -8.97
N LYS A 20 8.72 -15.81 -10.26
CA LYS A 20 7.95 -16.89 -10.91
C LYS A 20 8.64 -18.24 -10.77
N HIS A 21 9.94 -18.31 -11.06
CA HIS A 21 10.70 -19.55 -10.92
C HIS A 21 10.75 -20.03 -9.47
N LEU A 22 10.96 -19.13 -8.52
CA LEU A 22 10.93 -19.45 -7.10
C LEU A 22 9.56 -20.03 -6.69
N LEU A 23 8.46 -19.42 -7.11
CA LEU A 23 7.12 -19.86 -6.77
C LEU A 23 6.76 -21.19 -7.44
N ALA A 24 7.21 -21.41 -8.67
CA ALA A 24 6.99 -22.66 -9.40
C ALA A 24 7.74 -23.85 -8.80
N SER A 25 8.80 -23.62 -8.00
CA SER A 25 9.53 -24.69 -7.31
C SER A 25 8.77 -25.26 -6.10
N GLU A 26 7.72 -24.59 -5.64
CA GLU A 26 6.93 -25.01 -4.48
C GLU A 26 5.67 -25.77 -4.92
N SER A 27 5.59 -27.05 -4.54
CA SER A 27 4.45 -27.90 -4.86
C SER A 27 3.16 -27.41 -4.20
N GLY A 28 2.26 -26.83 -4.85
CA GLY A 28 1.02 -26.29 -4.29
C GLY A 28 0.79 -24.84 -4.67
N PHE A 29 1.69 -24.29 -5.48
CA PHE A 29 1.52 -23.00 -6.13
C PHE A 29 1.48 -23.16 -7.65
N GLU A 30 0.64 -22.39 -8.29
CA GLU A 30 0.58 -22.27 -9.74
C GLU A 30 0.50 -20.80 -10.15
N VAL A 31 1.52 -20.31 -10.87
CA VAL A 31 1.52 -18.95 -11.39
C VAL A 31 0.69 -18.89 -12.66
N LYS A 32 -0.54 -18.37 -12.57
CA LYS A 32 -1.48 -18.25 -13.69
C LYS A 32 -1.18 -17.06 -14.61
N GLY A 33 -0.41 -16.10 -14.12
CA GLY A 33 -0.03 -14.93 -14.93
C GLY A 33 0.95 -14.02 -14.20
N ASP A 34 1.50 -13.10 -14.96
CA ASP A 34 2.39 -12.05 -14.46
C ASP A 34 2.28 -10.79 -15.31
N GLY A 35 2.62 -9.65 -14.74
CA GLY A 35 2.57 -8.37 -15.45
C GLY A 35 3.19 -7.22 -14.66
N GLY A 36 3.16 -6.05 -15.27
CA GLY A 36 3.51 -4.78 -14.62
C GLY A 36 2.34 -4.19 -13.83
N SER A 37 2.63 -3.11 -13.09
CA SER A 37 1.60 -2.40 -12.32
C SER A 37 0.47 -1.84 -13.20
N LYS A 38 0.74 -1.51 -14.46
CA LYS A 38 -0.26 -1.01 -15.42
C LYS A 38 -1.32 -2.06 -15.77
N ASP A 39 -0.94 -3.32 -15.81
CA ASP A 39 -1.80 -4.44 -16.22
C ASP A 39 -2.45 -5.13 -15.02
N ALA A 40 -1.99 -4.84 -13.82
CA ALA A 40 -2.31 -5.57 -12.59
C ALA A 40 -3.82 -5.69 -12.33
N VAL A 41 -4.57 -4.60 -12.49
CA VAL A 41 -6.02 -4.56 -12.24
C VAL A 41 -6.77 -5.43 -13.25
N GLN A 42 -6.41 -5.31 -14.54
CA GLN A 42 -7.01 -6.11 -15.61
C GLN A 42 -6.71 -7.60 -15.46
N LEU A 43 -5.45 -7.93 -15.15
CA LEU A 43 -5.03 -9.31 -14.91
C LEU A 43 -5.73 -9.92 -13.68
N ALA A 44 -5.84 -9.16 -12.59
CA ALA A 44 -6.54 -9.60 -11.38
C ALA A 44 -8.01 -9.90 -11.65
N SER A 45 -8.71 -9.02 -12.37
CA SER A 45 -10.11 -9.20 -12.75
C SER A 45 -10.32 -10.41 -13.67
N LYS A 46 -9.43 -10.60 -14.66
CA LYS A 46 -9.52 -11.68 -15.65
C LYS A 46 -9.18 -13.05 -15.05
N LEU A 47 -8.07 -13.14 -14.29
CA LEU A 47 -7.53 -14.41 -13.81
C LEU A 47 -8.15 -14.86 -12.48
N LYS A 48 -8.69 -13.94 -11.69
CA LYS A 48 -9.28 -14.18 -10.37
C LYS A 48 -8.40 -15.11 -9.51
N PRO A 49 -7.11 -14.77 -9.31
CA PRO A 49 -6.17 -15.62 -8.59
C PRO A 49 -6.57 -15.75 -7.10
N ASP A 50 -6.11 -16.81 -6.44
CA ASP A 50 -6.26 -16.95 -4.99
C ASP A 50 -5.40 -15.89 -4.26
N VAL A 51 -4.17 -15.61 -4.76
CA VAL A 51 -3.28 -14.59 -4.20
C VAL A 51 -2.58 -13.78 -5.31
N ILE A 52 -2.50 -12.47 -5.10
CA ILE A 52 -1.75 -11.53 -5.92
C ILE A 52 -0.50 -11.12 -5.14
N ILE A 53 0.67 -11.35 -5.73
CA ILE A 53 1.96 -10.97 -5.14
C ILE A 53 2.46 -9.75 -5.88
N VAL A 54 2.69 -8.67 -5.13
CA VAL A 54 3.20 -7.40 -5.66
C VAL A 54 4.62 -7.20 -5.16
N LEU A 55 5.58 -7.08 -6.08
CA LEU A 55 6.93 -6.62 -5.74
C LEU A 55 6.92 -5.10 -5.70
N ALA A 56 7.21 -4.56 -4.52
CA ALA A 56 7.24 -3.11 -4.28
C ALA A 56 8.64 -2.65 -3.91
N GLU A 57 9.26 -1.84 -4.78
CA GLU A 57 10.51 -1.17 -4.48
C GLU A 57 10.26 0.15 -3.75
N GLY A 58 10.29 0.10 -2.43
CA GLY A 58 10.10 1.27 -1.56
C GLY A 58 8.66 1.82 -1.52
N ALA A 59 8.48 2.92 -0.79
CA ALA A 59 7.20 3.61 -0.63
C ALA A 59 6.84 4.38 -1.90
N ARG A 60 6.12 3.73 -2.82
CA ARG A 60 5.59 4.41 -4.02
C ARG A 60 4.14 4.83 -3.79
N PRO A 61 3.77 6.10 -4.01
CA PRO A 61 2.40 6.61 -3.82
C PRO A 61 1.35 5.80 -4.58
N GLY A 62 1.71 5.34 -5.77
CA GLY A 62 0.85 4.55 -6.62
C GLY A 62 0.56 3.14 -6.10
N CYS A 63 1.38 2.59 -5.20
CA CYS A 63 1.20 1.22 -4.71
C CYS A 63 -0.09 1.09 -3.87
N VAL A 64 -0.35 2.00 -2.94
CA VAL A 64 -1.57 1.98 -2.12
C VAL A 64 -2.83 2.12 -3.00
N GLN A 65 -2.78 3.00 -4.01
CA GLN A 65 -3.88 3.16 -4.97
C GLN A 65 -4.07 1.89 -5.81
N LEU A 66 -2.99 1.31 -6.32
CA LEU A 66 -3.02 0.05 -7.07
C LEU A 66 -3.68 -1.06 -6.26
N ILE A 67 -3.27 -1.24 -5.00
CA ILE A 67 -3.86 -2.21 -4.07
C ILE A 67 -5.36 -1.97 -3.90
N SER A 68 -5.78 -0.71 -3.73
CA SER A 68 -7.19 -0.35 -3.60
C SER A 68 -8.01 -0.69 -4.86
N PHE A 69 -7.45 -0.47 -6.05
CA PHE A 69 -8.10 -0.85 -7.31
C PHE A 69 -8.16 -2.37 -7.48
N ILE A 70 -7.06 -3.08 -7.21
CA ILE A 70 -7.03 -4.55 -7.23
C ILE A 70 -8.08 -5.11 -6.26
N ARG A 71 -8.17 -4.58 -5.04
CA ARG A 71 -9.15 -5.04 -4.04
C ARG A 71 -10.59 -4.86 -4.51
N LYS A 72 -10.88 -3.78 -5.24
CA LYS A 72 -12.21 -3.52 -5.81
C LYS A 72 -12.57 -4.54 -6.89
N GLU A 73 -11.65 -4.84 -7.80
CA GLU A 73 -11.87 -5.72 -8.96
C GLU A 73 -11.73 -7.21 -8.63
N ALA A 74 -10.90 -7.56 -7.64
CA ALA A 74 -10.66 -8.92 -7.19
C ALA A 74 -10.82 -9.05 -5.65
N PRO A 75 -12.03 -8.84 -5.10
CA PRO A 75 -12.25 -8.75 -3.65
C PRO A 75 -11.97 -10.04 -2.88
N ARG A 76 -11.96 -11.19 -3.56
CA ARG A 76 -11.70 -12.51 -2.96
C ARG A 76 -10.22 -12.90 -2.97
N SER A 77 -9.38 -12.22 -3.77
CA SER A 77 -7.95 -12.51 -3.86
C SER A 77 -7.22 -11.99 -2.62
N GLY A 78 -6.38 -12.79 -2.01
CA GLY A 78 -5.41 -12.33 -1.02
C GLY A 78 -4.37 -11.44 -1.71
N ILE A 79 -3.85 -10.42 -1.02
CA ILE A 79 -2.78 -9.57 -1.54
C ILE A 79 -1.58 -9.69 -0.63
N ALA A 80 -0.44 -10.10 -1.18
CA ALA A 80 0.84 -10.16 -0.49
C ALA A 80 1.85 -9.23 -1.17
N ILE A 81 2.63 -8.51 -0.39
CA ILE A 81 3.70 -7.63 -0.88
C ILE A 81 5.05 -8.22 -0.50
N LEU A 82 5.96 -8.29 -1.45
CA LEU A 82 7.38 -8.45 -1.25
C LEU A 82 8.02 -7.09 -1.46
N GLY A 83 8.45 -6.43 -0.37
CA GLY A 83 8.87 -5.03 -0.44
C GLY A 83 9.95 -4.66 0.55
N ARG A 84 10.73 -3.61 0.24
CA ARG A 84 11.85 -3.11 1.05
C ARG A 84 11.45 -2.06 2.07
N GLU A 85 10.19 -1.64 2.05
CA GLU A 85 9.73 -0.57 2.92
C GLU A 85 9.56 -1.07 4.35
N THR A 86 10.14 -0.36 5.29
CA THR A 86 10.04 -0.65 6.72
C THR A 86 9.33 0.45 7.50
N HIS A 87 8.92 1.52 6.83
CA HIS A 87 8.28 2.66 7.48
C HIS A 87 6.85 2.33 7.91
N HIS A 88 6.60 2.31 9.21
CA HIS A 88 5.37 1.82 9.82
C HIS A 88 4.10 2.53 9.34
N ALA A 89 4.18 3.87 9.13
CA ALA A 89 3.03 4.63 8.63
C ALA A 89 2.60 4.17 7.22
N TYR A 90 3.55 3.89 6.33
CA TYR A 90 3.26 3.40 5.00
C TYR A 90 2.75 1.96 5.01
N LEU A 91 3.35 1.09 5.84
CA LEU A 91 2.86 -0.27 6.06
C LEU A 91 1.42 -0.27 6.58
N GLY A 92 1.09 0.64 7.50
CA GLY A 92 -0.28 0.84 7.97
C GLY A 92 -1.26 1.20 6.85
N LEU A 93 -0.85 2.05 5.90
CA LEU A 93 -1.66 2.38 4.72
C LEU A 93 -1.89 1.17 3.81
N LEU A 94 -0.86 0.37 3.56
CA LEU A 94 -0.97 -0.86 2.75
C LEU A 94 -1.92 -1.87 3.40
N LEU A 95 -1.80 -2.09 4.71
CA LEU A 95 -2.68 -3.00 5.45
C LEU A 95 -4.13 -2.51 5.48
N SER A 96 -4.33 -1.18 5.61
CA SER A 96 -5.66 -0.55 5.54
C SER A 96 -6.27 -0.64 4.13
N ALA A 97 -5.44 -0.65 3.08
CA ALA A 97 -5.87 -0.87 1.71
C ALA A 97 -6.21 -2.34 1.41
N GLY A 98 -5.96 -3.26 2.35
CA GLY A 98 -6.33 -4.67 2.23
C GLY A 98 -5.19 -5.64 1.94
N VAL A 99 -3.93 -5.23 2.13
CA VAL A 99 -2.79 -6.15 2.10
C VAL A 99 -2.90 -7.12 3.28
N LEU A 100 -2.74 -8.41 2.99
CA LEU A 100 -2.76 -9.48 3.98
C LEU A 100 -1.36 -10.00 4.31
N GLY A 101 -0.44 -9.99 3.33
CA GLY A 101 0.95 -10.43 3.52
C GLY A 101 1.94 -9.29 3.28
N TYR A 102 2.92 -9.12 4.16
CA TYR A 102 4.08 -8.27 3.90
C TYR A 102 5.36 -8.98 4.31
N VAL A 103 6.27 -9.11 3.35
CA VAL A 103 7.54 -9.85 3.51
C VAL A 103 8.68 -8.99 2.99
N LEU A 104 9.79 -8.94 3.72
CA LEU A 104 11.01 -8.28 3.27
C LEU A 104 11.79 -9.17 2.28
N PRO A 105 12.53 -8.60 1.33
CA PRO A 105 13.40 -9.37 0.43
C PRO A 105 14.53 -10.13 1.14
N THR A 106 14.81 -9.79 2.39
CA THR A 106 15.78 -10.47 3.27
C THR A 106 15.21 -11.73 3.93
N ALA A 107 13.89 -11.92 3.84
CA ALA A 107 13.23 -13.10 4.38
C ALA A 107 13.56 -14.37 3.59
N SER A 108 13.44 -15.51 4.22
CA SER A 108 13.62 -16.80 3.55
C SER A 108 12.47 -17.09 2.57
N PRO A 109 12.70 -17.91 1.53
CA PRO A 109 11.63 -18.37 0.66
C PRO A 109 10.46 -19.02 1.41
N ARG A 110 10.73 -19.72 2.52
CA ARG A 110 9.70 -20.36 3.36
C ARG A 110 8.76 -19.33 4.01
N GLU A 111 9.28 -18.17 4.40
CA GLU A 111 8.46 -17.09 4.97
C GLU A 111 7.55 -16.47 3.91
N LEU A 112 8.06 -16.24 2.70
CA LEU A 112 7.24 -15.82 1.56
C LEU A 112 6.12 -16.82 1.27
N PHE A 113 6.43 -18.12 1.22
CA PHE A 113 5.43 -19.17 1.00
C PHE A 113 4.39 -19.21 2.13
N SER A 114 4.82 -18.98 3.37
CA SER A 114 3.91 -18.90 4.53
C SER A 114 2.98 -17.68 4.43
N ALA A 115 3.49 -16.53 4.01
CA ALA A 115 2.71 -15.32 3.75
C ALA A 115 1.65 -15.55 2.66
N ILE A 116 2.03 -16.20 1.56
CA ILE A 116 1.11 -16.55 0.46
C ILE A 116 0.01 -17.48 0.95
N ARG A 117 0.36 -18.54 1.71
CA ARG A 117 -0.63 -19.46 2.27
C ARG A 117 -1.56 -18.77 3.28
N ALA A 118 -1.04 -17.87 4.10
CA ALA A 118 -1.86 -17.08 5.01
C ALA A 118 -2.82 -16.17 4.24
N ALA A 119 -2.32 -15.43 3.25
CA ALA A 119 -3.12 -14.53 2.42
C ALA A 119 -4.22 -15.27 1.65
N SER A 120 -3.97 -16.50 1.15
CA SER A 120 -4.97 -17.32 0.45
C SER A 120 -6.14 -17.77 1.35
N ARG A 121 -5.94 -17.74 2.67
CA ARG A 121 -6.95 -18.05 3.69
C ARG A 121 -7.59 -16.78 4.30
N GLY A 122 -7.21 -15.61 3.82
CA GLY A 122 -7.65 -14.34 4.38
C GLY A 122 -6.95 -13.95 5.69
N HIS A 123 -5.89 -14.66 6.08
CA HIS A 123 -5.14 -14.37 7.31
C HIS A 123 -4.00 -13.39 7.03
N ARG A 124 -3.67 -12.57 8.03
CA ARG A 124 -2.52 -11.66 7.96
C ARG A 124 -1.21 -12.40 8.26
N PHE A 125 -0.19 -12.03 7.52
CA PHE A 125 1.20 -12.41 7.75
C PHE A 125 2.10 -11.19 7.56
N ILE A 126 2.84 -10.83 8.59
CA ILE A 126 3.79 -9.72 8.55
C ILE A 126 5.14 -10.26 8.96
N ASP A 127 6.18 -9.85 8.23
CA ASP A 127 7.56 -10.18 8.55
C ASP A 127 7.86 -9.90 10.03
N ARG A 128 8.54 -10.84 10.70
CA ARG A 128 8.79 -10.79 12.14
C ARG A 128 9.59 -9.57 12.57
N THR A 129 10.48 -9.07 11.70
CA THR A 129 11.28 -7.88 11.98
C THR A 129 10.45 -6.60 12.04
N LEU A 130 9.26 -6.63 11.41
CA LEU A 130 8.34 -5.50 11.35
C LEU A 130 7.17 -5.62 12.35
N SER A 131 7.02 -6.80 12.97
CA SER A 131 5.78 -7.16 13.65
C SER A 131 5.50 -6.37 14.94
N ASN A 132 6.49 -6.16 15.81
CA ASN A 132 6.23 -5.61 17.15
C ASN A 132 5.69 -4.19 17.11
N GLU A 133 6.34 -3.28 16.39
CA GLU A 133 5.91 -1.88 16.28
C GLU A 133 4.65 -1.73 15.42
N LEU A 134 4.50 -2.60 14.42
CA LEU A 134 3.34 -2.59 13.54
C LEU A 134 2.09 -3.16 14.23
N PHE A 135 2.23 -4.17 15.11
CA PHE A 135 1.14 -4.67 15.94
C PHE A 135 0.64 -3.60 16.91
N GLU A 136 1.52 -2.82 17.52
CA GLU A 136 1.11 -1.68 18.34
C GLU A 136 0.36 -0.61 17.51
N LEU A 137 0.83 -0.33 16.30
CA LEU A 137 0.18 0.62 15.42
C LEU A 137 -1.22 0.12 14.99
N LEU A 138 -1.34 -1.17 14.67
CA LEU A 138 -2.61 -1.80 14.30
C LEU A 138 -3.57 -1.93 15.49
N ALA A 139 -3.06 -2.21 16.67
CA ALA A 139 -3.87 -2.23 17.91
C ALA A 139 -4.44 -0.83 18.20
N ARG A 140 -3.65 0.22 18.01
CA ARG A 140 -4.12 1.62 18.09
C ARG A 140 -5.13 1.97 16.99
N GLN A 141 -5.11 1.28 15.84
CA GLN A 141 -6.07 1.48 14.73
C GLN A 141 -7.35 0.66 14.90
N ALA A 142 -7.36 -0.38 15.73
CA ALA A 142 -8.53 -1.21 16.01
C ALA A 142 -9.52 -0.57 17.01
N GLU A 143 -9.15 0.54 17.64
CA GLU A 143 -10.07 1.34 18.44
C GLU A 143 -11.15 2.01 17.56
N PRO A 144 -12.44 2.04 17.96
CA PRO A 144 -13.48 2.69 17.19
C PRO A 144 -13.21 4.21 17.14
N GLY A 145 -12.71 4.68 16.01
CA GLY A 145 -12.26 6.06 15.78
C GLY A 145 -11.11 6.18 14.80
N THR A 146 -10.84 5.12 14.05
CA THR A 146 -9.64 4.87 13.25
C THR A 146 -9.22 6.00 12.33
N LYS A 147 -7.98 6.36 12.47
CA LYS A 147 -7.20 7.47 11.92
C LYS A 147 -6.88 7.37 10.41
N VAL A 148 -7.67 6.66 9.61
CA VAL A 148 -7.53 6.68 8.15
C VAL A 148 -8.02 8.02 7.64
N LEU A 149 -7.17 8.72 6.87
CA LEU A 149 -7.59 9.95 6.25
C LEU A 149 -8.68 9.68 5.22
N SER A 150 -9.79 10.42 5.30
CA SER A 150 -10.78 10.44 4.23
C SER A 150 -10.16 10.98 2.93
N GLN A 151 -10.79 10.70 1.81
CA GLN A 151 -10.34 11.19 0.49
C GLN A 151 -10.11 12.71 0.47
N ARG A 152 -10.97 13.47 1.17
CA ARG A 152 -10.84 14.93 1.31
C ARG A 152 -9.65 15.33 2.19
N GLU A 153 -9.43 14.64 3.29
CA GLU A 153 -8.27 14.86 4.15
C GLU A 153 -6.95 14.55 3.42
N GLN A 154 -6.92 13.48 2.59
CA GLN A 154 -5.76 13.15 1.75
C GLN A 154 -5.47 14.26 0.70
N GLN A 155 -6.51 14.80 0.05
CA GLN A 155 -6.37 15.90 -0.88
C GLN A 155 -5.80 17.16 -0.20
N VAL A 156 -6.30 17.48 0.99
CA VAL A 156 -5.82 18.62 1.79
C VAL A 156 -4.38 18.39 2.24
N LEU A 157 -4.05 17.19 2.76
CA LEU A 157 -2.70 16.83 3.18
C LEU A 157 -1.70 16.98 2.01
N LYS A 158 -2.05 16.48 0.83
CA LYS A 158 -1.24 16.61 -0.39
C LYS A 158 -0.92 18.06 -0.72
N LEU A 159 -1.92 18.93 -0.74
CA LEU A 159 -1.75 20.35 -1.06
C LEU A 159 -0.95 21.07 0.02
N LEU A 160 -1.14 20.75 1.31
CA LEU A 160 -0.32 21.28 2.41
C LEU A 160 1.16 20.88 2.25
N ALA A 161 1.42 19.63 1.88
CA ALA A 161 2.77 19.11 1.64
C ALA A 161 3.45 19.79 0.44
N TYR A 162 2.70 20.11 -0.63
CA TYR A 162 3.19 20.93 -1.75
C TYR A 162 3.41 22.41 -1.40
N GLY A 163 3.07 22.83 -0.19
CA GLY A 163 3.34 24.18 0.27
C GLY A 163 2.22 25.19 0.06
N HIS A 164 1.07 24.78 -0.44
CA HIS A 164 -0.06 25.69 -0.63
C HIS A 164 -0.58 26.27 0.70
N THR A 165 -1.00 27.52 0.65
CA THR A 165 -1.68 28.19 1.77
C THR A 165 -3.11 27.69 1.91
N LEU A 166 -3.72 27.91 3.08
CA LEU A 166 -5.11 27.49 3.32
C LEU A 166 -6.10 28.17 2.35
N VAL A 167 -5.79 29.41 1.91
CA VAL A 167 -6.60 30.15 0.94
C VAL A 167 -6.52 29.51 -0.44
N GLU A 168 -5.32 29.17 -0.91
CA GLU A 168 -5.10 28.51 -2.20
C GLU A 168 -5.74 27.13 -2.22
N ILE A 169 -5.64 26.36 -1.12
CA ILE A 169 -6.28 25.06 -0.99
C ILE A 169 -7.81 25.20 -1.05
N ALA A 170 -8.37 26.17 -0.32
CA ALA A 170 -9.80 26.46 -0.32
C ALA A 170 -10.32 26.76 -1.74
N SER A 171 -9.58 27.61 -2.47
CA SER A 171 -9.90 27.95 -3.85
C SER A 171 -9.83 26.74 -4.78
N ARG A 172 -8.74 25.94 -4.71
CA ARG A 172 -8.54 24.74 -5.56
C ARG A 172 -9.58 23.66 -5.32
N LEU A 173 -9.96 23.43 -4.07
CA LEU A 173 -10.94 22.41 -3.69
C LEU A 173 -12.38 22.90 -3.72
N LYS A 174 -12.60 24.20 -4.02
CA LYS A 174 -13.91 24.88 -4.04
C LYS A 174 -14.68 24.70 -2.74
N ILE A 175 -14.03 24.90 -1.59
CA ILE A 175 -14.62 24.84 -0.25
C ILE A 175 -14.15 26.02 0.60
N SER A 176 -14.80 26.25 1.73
CA SER A 176 -14.47 27.39 2.60
C SER A 176 -13.11 27.19 3.30
N ARG A 177 -12.42 28.30 3.62
CA ARG A 177 -11.20 28.27 4.45
C ARG A 177 -11.44 27.56 5.79
N LYS A 178 -12.61 27.78 6.42
CA LYS A 178 -13.01 27.13 7.66
C LYS A 178 -13.07 25.60 7.51
N SER A 179 -13.54 25.11 6.37
CA SER A 179 -13.51 23.65 6.06
C SER A 179 -12.09 23.11 5.97
N ILE A 180 -11.14 23.85 5.36
CA ILE A 180 -9.74 23.45 5.30
C ILE A 180 -9.12 23.40 6.70
N GLU A 181 -9.39 24.38 7.56
CA GLU A 181 -8.95 24.39 8.95
C GLU A 181 -9.47 23.15 9.72
N THR A 182 -10.73 22.77 9.49
CA THR A 182 -11.31 21.54 10.07
C THR A 182 -10.60 20.28 9.56
N TYR A 183 -10.35 20.18 8.25
CA TYR A 183 -9.60 19.02 7.71
C TYR A 183 -8.17 18.98 8.24
N LYS A 184 -7.48 20.13 8.35
CA LYS A 184 -6.14 20.22 8.94
C LYS A 184 -6.13 19.76 10.39
N ALA A 185 -7.12 20.14 11.19
CA ALA A 185 -7.27 19.69 12.58
C ALA A 185 -7.46 18.17 12.66
N ARG A 186 -8.32 17.59 11.82
CA ARG A 186 -8.53 16.13 11.74
C ARG A 186 -7.30 15.37 11.28
N ILE A 187 -6.55 15.90 10.29
CA ILE A 187 -5.28 15.34 9.84
C ILE A 187 -4.27 15.31 11.00
N ARG A 188 -4.17 16.43 11.75
CA ARG A 188 -3.33 16.54 12.94
C ARG A 188 -3.69 15.50 14.00
N GLU A 189 -4.97 15.38 14.30
CA GLU A 189 -5.50 14.40 15.27
C GLU A 189 -5.23 12.95 14.82
N LYS A 190 -5.46 12.66 13.53
CA LYS A 190 -5.31 11.31 12.97
C LYS A 190 -3.85 10.88 12.78
N LEU A 191 -2.95 11.77 12.39
CA LEU A 191 -1.57 11.43 12.04
C LEU A 191 -0.52 11.93 13.05
N GLY A 192 -0.92 12.74 14.03
CA GLY A 192 0.00 13.35 15.00
C GLY A 192 0.96 14.38 14.38
N LEU A 193 0.63 14.93 13.19
CA LEU A 193 1.47 15.89 12.48
C LEU A 193 1.15 17.32 12.94
N HIS A 194 2.04 17.94 13.68
CA HIS A 194 1.81 19.24 14.29
C HIS A 194 2.41 20.41 13.50
N THR A 195 3.52 20.16 12.83
CA THR A 195 4.29 21.15 12.09
C THR A 195 4.23 20.93 10.58
N ARG A 196 4.52 21.98 9.81
CA ARG A 196 4.64 21.87 8.35
C ARG A 196 5.78 20.93 7.94
N ALA A 197 6.89 20.95 8.68
CA ALA A 197 8.03 20.08 8.42
C ALA A 197 7.65 18.59 8.58
N GLU A 198 6.86 18.26 9.61
CA GLU A 198 6.34 16.90 9.80
C GLU A 198 5.40 16.47 8.68
N ILE A 199 4.53 17.37 8.20
CA ILE A 199 3.65 17.11 7.04
C ILE A 199 4.47 16.84 5.79
N VAL A 200 5.49 17.64 5.51
CA VAL A 200 6.38 17.45 4.34
C VAL A 200 7.16 16.15 4.47
N ARG A 201 7.75 15.87 5.64
CA ARG A 201 8.45 14.62 5.91
C ARG A 201 7.54 13.42 5.71
N TYR A 202 6.38 13.40 6.34
CA TYR A 202 5.37 12.35 6.16
C TYR A 202 4.99 12.16 4.69
N ALA A 203 4.78 13.26 3.95
CA ALA A 203 4.42 13.19 2.55
C ALA A 203 5.55 12.70 1.64
N LEU A 204 6.82 12.93 2.00
CA LEU A 204 7.99 12.33 1.34
C LEU A 204 8.09 10.83 1.67
N GLU A 205 7.98 10.48 2.94
CA GLU A 205 8.06 9.10 3.44
C GLU A 205 6.93 8.22 2.89
N THR A 206 5.71 8.76 2.81
CA THR A 206 4.55 8.05 2.23
C THR A 206 4.43 8.21 0.71
N GLY A 207 5.38 8.91 0.09
CA GLY A 207 5.45 9.11 -1.35
C GLY A 207 4.37 10.02 -1.94
N ILE A 208 3.62 10.74 -1.12
CA ILE A 208 2.60 11.71 -1.57
C ILE A 208 3.22 12.83 -2.41
N LEU A 209 4.47 13.21 -2.14
CA LEU A 209 5.21 14.25 -2.88
C LEU A 209 6.00 13.74 -4.11
N ASN A 210 6.22 12.44 -4.26
CA ASN A 210 7.08 11.91 -5.32
C ASN A 210 6.38 11.76 -6.69
N GLY A 211 5.24 12.35 -6.90
CA GLY A 211 4.37 12.11 -8.05
C GLY A 211 4.25 13.21 -9.12
N GLN A 212 5.06 14.29 -9.12
CA GLN A 212 5.05 15.25 -10.26
C GLN A 212 6.23 16.23 -10.19
N THR A 213 7.40 15.82 -10.69
CA THR A 213 8.41 16.77 -11.13
C THR A 213 8.76 16.47 -12.59
N ARG A 214 7.79 16.56 -13.51
CA ARG A 214 8.00 16.72 -14.95
C ARG A 214 6.68 17.07 -15.63
N GLN A 215 6.35 18.35 -15.60
CA GLN A 215 5.63 19.07 -16.66
C GLN A 215 5.60 20.56 -16.29
N ALA A 216 6.70 21.24 -16.61
CA ALA A 216 6.73 22.68 -16.89
C ALA A 216 8.03 22.92 -17.67
N SER A 217 7.97 22.79 -18.96
CA SER A 217 8.76 23.53 -19.96
C SER A 217 7.98 23.45 -21.25
#